data_887232796f88a681fcc70d3d94470bc3
#
_entry.id   887232796f88a681fcc70d3d94470bc3
#
_cell.length_a   1.000
_cell.length_b   1.000
_cell.length_c   1.000
_cell.angle_alpha   90.00
_cell.angle_beta   90.00
_cell.angle_gamma   90.00
#
_symmetry.space_group_name_H-M   'P 1'
#
loop_
_entity.id
_entity.type
_entity.pdbx_description
1 polymer ?
#
loop_
_entity_poly.entity_id
_entity_poly.type
_entity_poly.pdbx_seq_one_letter_code
_entity_poly.pdbx_strand_id
1 'polypeptide(L)'
;MTDREIVEEILTKGRTQCYAEIVRQYSGLVYSKALSVTKREELASEVAQQTFVKAYEQLALWCGQQMGPWLVTIALHTALHFLD
;
A
#
# COMPACT_ATOMS: atom_id res chain seq x y z
N MET A 1 -10.64 13.52 -4.74
CA MET A 1 -10.07 12.82 -5.91
C MET A 1 -10.26 11.32 -5.75
N THR A 2 -10.56 10.66 -6.85
CA THR A 2 -10.62 9.20 -6.84
C THR A 2 -9.20 8.62 -6.84
N ASP A 3 -9.08 7.34 -6.49
CA ASP A 3 -7.77 6.68 -6.51
C ASP A 3 -7.15 6.73 -7.91
N ARG A 4 -7.96 6.54 -8.95
CA ARG A 4 -7.49 6.62 -10.32
C ARG A 4 -6.92 8.00 -10.64
N GLU A 5 -7.60 9.06 -10.20
CA GLU A 5 -7.12 10.42 -10.43
C GLU A 5 -5.80 10.66 -9.70
N ILE A 6 -5.69 10.16 -8.47
CA ILE A 6 -4.44 10.29 -7.70
C ILE A 6 -3.29 9.59 -8.43
N VAL A 7 -3.51 8.36 -8.88
CA VAL A 7 -2.48 7.61 -9.60
C VAL A 7 -2.09 8.34 -10.88
N GLU A 8 -3.05 8.86 -11.62
CA GLU A 8 -2.77 9.60 -12.85
C GLU A 8 -1.91 10.85 -12.57
N GLU A 9 -2.22 11.58 -11.49
CA GLU A 9 -1.43 12.75 -11.12
C GLU A 9 0.02 12.39 -10.82
N ILE A 10 0.21 11.26 -10.14
CA ILE A 10 1.56 10.81 -9.80
C ILE A 10 2.32 10.37 -11.06
N LEU A 11 1.70 9.53 -11.87
CA LEU A 11 2.37 8.91 -13.02
C LEU A 11 2.58 9.85 -14.20
N THR A 12 1.62 10.76 -14.44
CA THR A 12 1.70 11.62 -15.62
C THR A 12 2.26 13.00 -15.33
N LYS A 13 2.09 13.50 -14.10
CA LYS A 13 2.51 14.87 -13.76
C LYS A 13 3.62 14.89 -12.70
N GLY A 14 4.03 13.73 -12.21
CA GLY A 14 5.09 13.65 -11.22
C GLY A 14 4.72 14.22 -9.86
N ARG A 15 3.42 14.35 -9.55
CA ARG A 15 2.97 14.90 -8.28
C ARG A 15 3.00 13.85 -7.20
N THR A 16 4.20 13.47 -6.79
CA THR A 16 4.40 12.39 -5.83
C THR A 16 3.75 12.66 -4.48
N GLN A 17 3.58 13.93 -4.12
CA GLN A 17 2.93 14.29 -2.86
C GLN A 17 1.49 13.80 -2.79
N CYS A 18 0.85 13.54 -3.94
CA CYS A 18 -0.51 13.02 -3.96
C CYS A 18 -0.59 11.62 -3.39
N TYR A 19 0.52 10.89 -3.34
CA TYR A 19 0.54 9.55 -2.79
C TYR A 19 0.20 9.53 -1.29
N ALA A 20 0.47 10.61 -0.58
CA ALA A 20 0.14 10.71 0.84
C ALA A 20 -1.37 10.48 1.09
N GLU A 21 -2.22 10.84 0.13
CA GLU A 21 -3.65 10.62 0.24
C GLU A 21 -3.98 9.13 0.25
N ILE A 22 -3.31 8.37 -0.61
CA ILE A 22 -3.50 6.92 -0.65
C ILE A 22 -3.03 6.29 0.66
N VAL A 23 -1.87 6.70 1.14
CA VAL A 23 -1.34 6.18 2.41
C VAL A 23 -2.31 6.48 3.55
N ARG A 24 -2.79 7.72 3.64
CA ARG A 24 -3.70 8.11 4.72
C ARG A 24 -5.00 7.32 4.65
N GLN A 25 -5.54 7.13 3.46
CA GLN A 25 -6.82 6.47 3.29
C GLN A 25 -6.76 4.98 3.61
N TYR A 26 -5.65 4.33 3.29
CA TYR A 26 -5.54 2.88 3.38
C TYR A 26 -4.62 2.37 4.48
N SER A 27 -3.99 3.26 5.26
CA SER A 27 -3.03 2.81 6.28
C SER A 27 -3.67 1.90 7.32
N GLY A 28 -4.89 2.22 7.74
CA GLY A 28 -5.60 1.39 8.72
C GLY A 28 -5.87 -0.01 8.21
N LEU A 29 -6.32 -0.11 6.96
CA LEU A 29 -6.61 -1.39 6.33
C LEU A 29 -5.33 -2.23 6.19
N VAL A 30 -4.26 -1.63 5.70
CA VAL A 30 -2.99 -2.32 5.49
C VAL A 30 -2.40 -2.77 6.83
N TYR A 31 -2.40 -1.89 7.82
CA TYR A 31 -1.88 -2.23 9.15
C TYR A 31 -2.68 -3.36 9.77
N SER A 32 -4.00 -3.29 9.67
CA SER A 32 -4.89 -4.32 10.23
C SER A 32 -4.61 -5.68 9.61
N LYS A 33 -4.42 -5.72 8.29
CA LYS A 33 -4.09 -6.98 7.62
C LYS A 33 -2.72 -7.48 8.04
N ALA A 34 -1.74 -6.58 8.10
CA ALA A 34 -0.39 -6.94 8.51
C ALA A 34 -0.39 -7.52 9.93
N LEU A 35 -1.16 -6.89 10.83
CA LEU A 35 -1.25 -7.34 12.21
C LEU A 35 -1.91 -8.71 12.31
N SER A 36 -2.92 -8.97 11.49
CA SER A 36 -3.63 -10.25 11.51
C SER A 36 -2.71 -11.41 11.11
N VAL A 37 -1.69 -11.13 10.29
CA VAL A 37 -0.74 -12.15 9.84
C VAL A 37 0.45 -12.26 10.77
N THR A 38 1.05 -11.13 11.17
CA THR A 38 2.27 -11.13 11.97
C THR A 38 2.04 -11.32 13.46
N LYS A 39 0.85 -10.93 13.95
CA LYS A 39 0.47 -10.99 15.37
C LYS A 39 1.33 -10.12 16.29
N ARG A 40 2.16 -9.24 15.72
CA ARG A 40 3.08 -8.37 16.47
C ARG A 40 3.00 -6.96 15.92
N GLU A 41 2.78 -5.99 16.80
CA GLU A 41 2.60 -4.59 16.37
C GLU A 41 3.82 -4.03 15.65
N GLU A 42 5.02 -4.35 16.14
CA GLU A 42 6.26 -3.85 15.55
C GLU A 42 6.43 -4.37 14.13
N LEU A 43 6.19 -5.67 13.94
CA LEU A 43 6.29 -6.26 12.61
C LEU A 43 5.19 -5.74 11.70
N ALA A 44 3.98 -5.54 12.24
CA ALA A 44 2.87 -5.01 11.45
C ALA A 44 3.18 -3.60 10.94
N SER A 45 3.80 -2.76 11.76
CA SER A 45 4.21 -1.42 11.35
C SER A 45 5.24 -1.49 10.22
N GLU A 46 6.22 -2.37 10.35
CA GLU A 46 7.25 -2.54 9.31
C GLU A 46 6.65 -3.04 8.02
N VAL A 47 5.76 -4.03 8.11
CA VAL A 47 5.07 -4.58 6.93
C VAL A 47 4.25 -3.49 6.26
N ALA A 48 3.54 -2.68 7.04
CA ALA A 48 2.72 -1.60 6.46
C ALA A 48 3.61 -0.59 5.72
N GLN A 49 4.72 -0.18 6.31
CA GLN A 49 5.64 0.74 5.65
C GLN A 49 6.17 0.16 4.35
N GLN A 50 6.64 -1.09 4.40
CA GLN A 50 7.17 -1.74 3.22
C GLN A 50 6.11 -1.94 2.15
N THR A 51 4.88 -2.20 2.56
CA THR A 51 3.76 -2.34 1.63
C THR A 51 3.58 -1.07 0.81
N PHE A 52 3.57 0.09 1.48
CA PHE A 52 3.37 1.34 0.76
C PHE A 52 4.57 1.72 -0.11
N VAL A 53 5.79 1.36 0.31
CA VAL A 53 6.97 1.55 -0.53
C VAL A 53 6.87 0.69 -1.80
N LYS A 54 6.54 -0.58 -1.64
CA LYS A 54 6.40 -1.49 -2.78
C LYS A 54 5.26 -1.08 -3.71
N ALA A 55 4.14 -0.65 -3.12
CA ALA A 55 3.01 -0.20 -3.92
C ALA A 55 3.39 1.02 -4.75
N TYR A 56 4.14 1.95 -4.18
CA TYR A 56 4.61 3.12 -4.91
C TYR A 56 5.49 2.71 -6.09
N GLU A 57 6.41 1.78 -5.85
CA GLU A 57 7.31 1.29 -6.90
C GLU A 57 6.56 0.57 -8.01
N GLN A 58 5.42 -0.06 -7.67
CA GLN A 58 4.61 -0.80 -8.63
C GLN A 58 3.38 -0.05 -9.10
N LEU A 59 3.31 1.24 -8.81
CA LEU A 59 2.11 2.03 -9.09
C LEU A 59 1.76 2.02 -10.58
N ALA A 60 2.75 1.97 -11.45
CA ALA A 60 2.55 1.91 -12.89
C ALA A 60 1.87 0.61 -13.33
N LEU A 61 1.94 -0.43 -12.50
CA LEU A 61 1.32 -1.73 -12.78
C LEU A 61 -0.13 -1.80 -12.33
N TRP A 62 -0.57 -0.80 -11.54
CA TRP A 62 -1.96 -0.75 -11.11
C TRP A 62 -2.82 -0.41 -12.32
N CYS A 63 -3.78 -1.28 -12.64
CA CYS A 63 -4.58 -1.14 -13.85
C CYS A 63 -6.05 -0.78 -13.55
N GLY A 64 -6.28 -0.06 -12.48
CA GLY A 64 -7.61 0.45 -12.18
C GLY A 64 -8.49 -0.46 -11.34
N GLN A 65 -7.94 -1.59 -10.87
CA GLN A 65 -8.67 -2.44 -9.92
C GLN A 65 -8.81 -1.71 -8.59
N GLN A 66 -9.62 -2.25 -7.69
CA GLN A 66 -9.81 -1.62 -6.39
C GLN A 66 -8.48 -1.53 -5.63
N MET A 67 -8.18 -0.34 -5.13
CA MET A 67 -6.90 -0.06 -4.48
C MET A 67 -6.74 -0.86 -3.18
N GLY A 68 -7.79 -0.94 -2.36
CA GLY A 68 -7.71 -1.64 -1.08
C GLY A 68 -7.26 -3.09 -1.21
N PRO A 69 -7.97 -3.93 -1.99
CA PRO A 69 -7.56 -5.31 -2.20
C PRO A 69 -6.17 -5.45 -2.82
N TRP A 70 -5.80 -4.55 -3.72
CA TRP A 70 -4.48 -4.56 -4.33
C TRP A 70 -3.39 -4.34 -3.29
N LEU A 71 -3.59 -3.34 -2.41
CA LEU A 71 -2.64 -3.07 -1.33
C LEU A 71 -2.59 -4.21 -0.32
N VAL A 72 -3.74 -4.81 0.00
CA VAL A 72 -3.79 -5.94 0.92
C VAL A 72 -3.00 -7.14 0.37
N THR A 73 -3.07 -7.39 -0.92
CA THR A 73 -2.28 -8.45 -1.54
C THR A 73 -0.78 -8.19 -1.38
N ILE A 74 -0.35 -6.95 -1.60
CA ILE A 74 1.05 -6.57 -1.42
C ILE A 74 1.44 -6.74 0.05
N ALA A 75 0.55 -6.33 0.97
CA ALA A 75 0.82 -6.46 2.40
C ALA A 75 0.98 -7.92 2.81
N LEU A 76 0.14 -8.80 2.28
CA LEU A 76 0.21 -10.21 2.59
C LEU A 76 1.54 -10.82 2.13
N HIS A 77 1.94 -10.53 0.90
CA HIS A 77 3.22 -11.01 0.39
C HIS A 77 4.38 -10.47 1.20
N THR A 78 4.33 -9.20 1.58
CA THR A 78 5.37 -8.58 2.38
C THR A 78 5.45 -9.23 3.76
N ALA A 79 4.30 -9.47 4.40
CA ALA A 79 4.26 -10.09 5.71
C ALA A 79 4.87 -11.49 5.68
N LEU A 80 4.58 -12.26 4.64
CA LEU A 80 5.14 -13.61 4.52
C LEU A 80 6.66 -13.59 4.43
N HIS A 81 7.24 -12.57 3.78
CA HIS A 81 8.68 -12.40 3.73
C HIS A 81 9.27 -12.15 5.11
N PHE A 82 8.58 -11.37 5.94
CA PHE A 82 9.04 -11.07 7.29
C PHE A 82 8.96 -12.27 8.23
N LEU A 83 8.11 -13.23 7.91
CA LEU A 83 7.93 -14.42 8.75
C LEU A 83 8.85 -15.58 8.38
N ASP A 84 9.55 -15.47 7.27
CA ASP A 84 10.47 -16.52 6.81
C ASP A 84 11.79 -16.53 7.64
#